data_7830da8e653525b00c969912ec7c342a
#
_entry.id   7830da8e653525b00c969912ec7c342a
#
_cell.length_a   1.000
_cell.length_b   1.000
_cell.length_c   1.000
_cell.angle_alpha   90.00
_cell.angle_beta   90.00
_cell.angle_gamma   90.00
#
_symmetry.space_group_name_H-M   'P 1'
#
loop_
_entity.id
_entity.type
_entity.pdbx_description
1 polymer ?
#
loop_
_entity_poly.entity_id
_entity_poly.type
_entity_poly.pdbx_seq_one_letter_code
_entity_poly.pdbx_strand_id
1 'polypeptide(L)'
;EGLQDKITLLCEDYRDLQGSYDKLVSVEMIEAVGHAFYQNYFNKCSSLLKPEGLMVIQAITMADQRYAQARDSVDFIKRYIFPGGCLPSVEVISKHLRQDTDMQMIHLRDITQDYADTLAHWRERFFEQLPAVREQGFDRSFERMWEFYLLGCESVFRHDDQMVFQIQLTKTREATPETRDYMLDWERANA
;
A
#
# COMPACT_ATOMS: atom_id res chain seq x y z
N GLU A 1 -24.09 0.73 -10.79
CA GLU A 1 -23.29 0.76 -12.06
C GLU A 1 -23.46 -0.51 -12.92
N GLY A 2 -24.30 -1.49 -12.52
CA GLY A 2 -24.59 -2.68 -13.33
C GLY A 2 -23.42 -3.67 -13.46
N LEU A 3 -22.55 -3.74 -12.45
CA LEU A 3 -21.35 -4.61 -12.44
C LEU A 3 -21.50 -5.87 -11.58
N GLN A 4 -22.68 -6.12 -11.03
CA GLN A 4 -22.92 -7.21 -10.07
C GLN A 4 -22.54 -8.59 -10.64
N ASP A 5 -22.75 -8.80 -11.93
CA ASP A 5 -22.42 -10.06 -12.61
C ASP A 5 -20.91 -10.21 -12.92
N LYS A 6 -20.12 -9.17 -12.71
CA LYS A 6 -18.68 -9.13 -13.02
C LYS A 6 -17.79 -9.04 -11.78
N ILE A 7 -18.37 -8.71 -10.62
CA ILE A 7 -17.62 -8.49 -9.38
C ILE A 7 -18.18 -9.39 -8.30
N THR A 8 -17.31 -10.18 -7.67
CA THR A 8 -17.62 -10.94 -6.47
C THR A 8 -16.93 -10.28 -5.29
N LEU A 9 -17.70 -9.81 -4.32
CA LEU A 9 -17.18 -9.29 -3.06
C LEU A 9 -17.01 -10.44 -2.07
N LEU A 10 -15.80 -10.61 -1.55
CA LEU A 10 -15.47 -11.58 -0.52
C LEU A 10 -15.16 -10.84 0.78
N CYS A 11 -15.72 -11.28 1.89
CA CYS A 11 -15.42 -10.79 3.22
C CYS A 11 -14.76 -11.92 4.01
N GLU A 12 -13.55 -12.30 3.59
CA GLU A 12 -12.81 -13.44 4.07
C GLU A 12 -11.39 -13.04 4.45
N ASP A 13 -10.75 -13.80 5.32
CA ASP A 13 -9.32 -13.65 5.58
C ASP A 13 -8.54 -14.01 4.30
N TYR A 14 -7.58 -13.17 3.91
CA TYR A 14 -6.80 -13.40 2.69
C TYR A 14 -6.09 -14.76 2.71
N ARG A 15 -5.81 -15.31 3.89
CA ARG A 15 -5.18 -16.63 4.07
C ARG A 15 -6.08 -17.77 3.64
N ASP A 16 -7.39 -17.57 3.65
CA ASP A 16 -8.39 -18.58 3.30
C ASP A 16 -8.83 -18.49 1.83
N LEU A 17 -8.46 -17.41 1.12
CA LEU A 17 -8.77 -17.25 -0.29
C LEU A 17 -8.26 -18.42 -1.12
N GLN A 18 -9.09 -18.85 -2.08
CA GLN A 18 -8.79 -19.94 -2.99
C GLN A 18 -8.87 -19.47 -4.45
N GLY A 19 -8.32 -20.24 -5.35
CA GLY A 19 -8.40 -19.99 -6.79
C GLY A 19 -7.04 -19.74 -7.42
N SER A 20 -7.08 -19.36 -8.70
CA SER A 20 -5.89 -19.04 -9.50
C SER A 20 -6.23 -17.90 -10.44
N TYR A 21 -5.49 -16.81 -10.37
CA TYR A 21 -5.83 -15.53 -10.98
C TYR A 21 -4.74 -15.08 -11.96
N ASP A 22 -5.17 -14.44 -13.05
CA ASP A 22 -4.26 -13.83 -14.02
C ASP A 22 -3.60 -12.57 -13.49
N LYS A 23 -4.35 -11.80 -12.69
CA LYS A 23 -3.89 -10.55 -12.08
C LYS A 23 -4.23 -10.55 -10.60
N LEU A 24 -3.30 -10.10 -9.77
CA LEU A 24 -3.48 -9.89 -8.35
C LEU A 24 -3.05 -8.46 -8.00
N VAL A 25 -3.90 -7.74 -7.28
CA VAL A 25 -3.60 -6.39 -6.81
C VAL A 25 -3.76 -6.35 -5.30
N SER A 26 -2.74 -5.83 -4.61
CA SER A 26 -2.75 -5.60 -3.17
C SER A 26 -2.38 -4.15 -2.89
N VAL A 27 -3.30 -3.37 -2.33
CA VAL A 27 -3.11 -1.94 -2.09
C VAL A 27 -3.08 -1.70 -0.59
N GLU A 28 -1.91 -1.34 -0.08
CA GLU A 28 -1.68 -0.93 1.31
C GLU A 28 -2.26 -1.92 2.35
N MET A 29 -2.11 -3.21 2.05
CA MET A 29 -2.53 -4.28 2.94
C MET A 29 -1.35 -4.88 3.71
N ILE A 30 -0.16 -4.93 3.10
CA ILE A 30 1.03 -5.59 3.66
C ILE A 30 1.46 -4.94 4.98
N GLU A 31 1.20 -3.66 5.16
CA GLU A 31 1.50 -2.90 6.38
C GLU A 31 0.71 -3.41 7.60
N ALA A 32 -0.50 -3.91 7.37
CA ALA A 32 -1.37 -4.45 8.40
C ALA A 32 -1.13 -5.94 8.70
N VAL A 33 -0.36 -6.62 7.84
CA VAL A 33 -0.08 -8.06 8.00
C VAL A 33 0.83 -8.33 9.21
N GLY A 34 1.78 -7.41 9.48
CA GLY A 34 2.80 -7.57 10.52
C GLY A 34 4.01 -8.38 10.02
N HIS A 35 5.20 -7.97 10.44
CA HIS A 35 6.46 -8.51 9.92
C HIS A 35 6.65 -10.02 10.14
N ALA A 36 6.07 -10.58 11.19
CA ALA A 36 6.15 -12.02 11.48
C ALA A 36 5.37 -12.88 10.46
N PHE A 37 4.48 -12.27 9.68
CA PHE A 37 3.59 -12.96 8.76
C PHE A 37 3.87 -12.66 7.28
N TYR A 38 4.93 -11.92 6.96
CA TYR A 38 5.29 -11.61 5.57
C TYR A 38 5.52 -12.87 4.73
N GLN A 39 6.13 -13.90 5.30
CA GLN A 39 6.28 -15.20 4.64
C GLN A 39 4.92 -15.77 4.20
N ASN A 40 3.95 -15.81 5.12
CA ASN A 40 2.61 -16.31 4.83
C ASN A 40 1.92 -15.49 3.75
N TYR A 41 2.06 -14.15 3.82
CA TYR A 41 1.49 -13.23 2.85
C TYR A 41 2.04 -13.49 1.44
N PHE A 42 3.36 -13.51 1.27
CA PHE A 42 3.98 -13.72 -0.03
C PHE A 42 3.71 -15.12 -0.59
N ASN A 43 3.77 -16.16 0.26
CA ASN A 43 3.40 -17.51 -0.13
C ASN A 43 1.95 -17.60 -0.64
N LYS A 44 1.01 -16.96 0.07
CA LYS A 44 -0.39 -16.95 -0.34
C LYS A 44 -0.57 -16.21 -1.68
N CYS A 45 0.01 -15.03 -1.83
CA CYS A 45 -0.05 -14.28 -3.09
C CYS A 45 0.52 -15.10 -4.25
N SER A 46 1.68 -15.75 -4.06
CA SER A 46 2.24 -16.61 -5.08
C SER A 46 1.32 -17.78 -5.41
N SER A 47 0.72 -18.44 -4.42
CA SER A 47 -0.17 -19.58 -4.64
C SER A 47 -1.45 -19.24 -5.43
N LEU A 48 -1.92 -17.99 -5.29
CA LEU A 48 -3.10 -17.49 -5.99
C LEU A 48 -2.81 -16.98 -7.40
N LEU A 49 -1.55 -16.74 -7.74
CA LEU A 49 -1.15 -16.20 -9.04
C LEU A 49 -0.85 -17.34 -10.02
N LYS A 50 -1.43 -17.29 -11.22
CA LYS A 50 -1.10 -18.20 -12.34
C LYS A 50 0.38 -18.08 -12.72
N PRO A 51 0.97 -19.08 -13.40
CA PRO A 51 2.36 -19.02 -13.86
C PRO A 51 2.68 -17.79 -14.71
N GLU A 52 1.76 -17.35 -15.57
CA GLU A 52 1.88 -16.17 -16.43
C GLU A 52 1.28 -14.91 -15.80
N GLY A 53 0.83 -15.02 -14.54
CA GLY A 53 0.14 -13.95 -13.85
C GLY A 53 1.05 -12.77 -13.49
N LEU A 54 0.43 -11.61 -13.34
CA LEU A 54 1.07 -10.38 -12.90
C LEU A 54 0.47 -9.94 -11.57
N MET A 55 1.32 -9.65 -10.59
CA MET A 55 0.90 -9.06 -9.32
C MET A 55 1.40 -7.62 -9.21
N VAL A 56 0.57 -6.75 -8.65
CA VAL A 56 0.96 -5.39 -8.24
C VAL A 56 0.73 -5.23 -6.76
N ILE A 57 1.76 -4.79 -6.05
CA ILE A 57 1.67 -4.35 -4.66
C ILE A 57 1.85 -2.84 -4.65
N GLN A 58 0.90 -2.10 -4.09
CA GLN A 58 1.15 -0.76 -3.60
C GLN A 58 1.43 -0.85 -2.12
N ALA A 59 2.56 -0.31 -1.69
CA ALA A 59 2.97 -0.36 -0.29
C ALA A 59 3.66 0.94 0.15
N ILE A 60 3.35 1.35 1.37
CA ILE A 60 4.17 2.30 2.11
C ILE A 60 5.38 1.54 2.63
N THR A 61 6.57 2.05 2.36
CA THR A 61 7.83 1.41 2.75
C THR A 61 8.68 2.33 3.62
N MET A 62 9.49 1.70 4.45
CA MET A 62 10.55 2.37 5.22
C MET A 62 11.88 2.21 4.49
N ALA A 63 12.75 3.22 4.56
CA ALA A 63 14.12 3.08 4.08
C ALA A 63 14.82 1.87 4.72
N ASP A 64 15.55 1.08 3.93
CA ASP A 64 16.17 -0.18 4.37
C ASP A 64 17.04 0.02 5.62
N GLN A 65 17.77 1.14 5.68
CA GLN A 65 18.67 1.49 6.80
C GLN A 65 17.92 1.73 8.12
N ARG A 66 16.65 2.11 8.06
CA ARG A 66 15.83 2.42 9.24
C ARG A 66 14.86 1.31 9.61
N TYR A 67 14.69 0.30 8.74
CA TYR A 67 13.68 -0.74 8.90
C TYR A 67 13.74 -1.44 10.26
N ALA A 68 14.92 -1.91 10.67
CA ALA A 68 15.06 -2.66 11.93
C ALA A 68 14.64 -1.82 13.15
N GLN A 69 15.07 -0.56 13.22
CA GLN A 69 14.68 0.36 14.29
C GLN A 69 13.18 0.66 14.25
N ALA A 70 12.64 0.95 13.08
CA ALA A 70 11.20 1.25 12.91
C ALA A 70 10.32 0.05 13.26
N ARG A 71 10.74 -1.17 12.87
CA ARG A 71 10.03 -2.41 13.20
C ARG A 71 9.88 -2.58 14.71
N ASP A 72 10.96 -2.36 15.45
CA ASP A 72 11.06 -2.65 16.89
C ASP A 72 10.59 -1.48 17.78
N SER A 73 10.24 -0.33 17.18
CA SER A 73 9.74 0.84 17.89
C SER A 73 8.21 0.96 17.81
N VAL A 74 7.64 1.68 18.76
CA VAL A 74 6.23 2.08 18.78
C VAL A 74 6.16 3.60 18.70
N ASP A 75 5.76 4.11 17.56
CA ASP A 75 5.52 5.53 17.30
C ASP A 75 4.05 5.93 17.50
N PHE A 76 3.72 7.17 17.17
CA PHE A 76 2.37 7.70 17.23
C PHE A 76 1.40 6.91 16.32
N ILE A 77 1.84 6.58 15.11
CA ILE A 77 1.01 5.86 14.13
C ILE A 77 0.66 4.47 14.63
N LYS A 78 1.66 3.71 15.07
CA LYS A 78 1.46 2.35 15.62
C LYS A 78 0.63 2.36 16.90
N ARG A 79 0.70 3.44 17.68
CA ARG A 79 -0.02 3.51 18.95
C ARG A 79 -1.48 3.92 18.81
N TYR A 80 -1.78 4.86 17.92
CA TYR A 80 -3.10 5.53 17.91
C TYR A 80 -3.87 5.37 16.62
N ILE A 81 -3.24 5.10 15.49
CA ILE A 81 -3.88 5.07 14.18
C ILE A 81 -3.94 3.63 13.64
N PHE A 82 -2.81 2.93 13.55
CA PHE A 82 -2.68 1.58 13.02
C PHE A 82 -1.96 0.65 14.00
N PRO A 83 -2.61 0.25 15.11
CA PRO A 83 -2.01 -0.68 16.08
C PRO A 83 -1.60 -2.00 15.42
N GLY A 84 -0.35 -2.42 15.64
CA GLY A 84 0.20 -3.63 15.04
C GLY A 84 0.76 -3.46 13.62
N GLY A 85 0.60 -2.30 13.01
CA GLY A 85 1.15 -2.00 11.68
C GLY A 85 2.69 -2.07 11.65
N CYS A 86 3.22 -2.53 10.51
CA CYS A 86 4.66 -2.58 10.26
C CYS A 86 4.93 -2.30 8.78
N LEU A 87 5.56 -1.16 8.50
CA LEU A 87 5.97 -0.84 7.14
C LEU A 87 7.11 -1.77 6.72
N PRO A 88 7.01 -2.46 5.58
CA PRO A 88 8.13 -3.21 5.02
C PRO A 88 9.20 -2.26 4.48
N SER A 89 10.37 -2.81 4.14
CA SER A 89 11.33 -2.13 3.26
C SER A 89 11.46 -2.89 1.93
N VAL A 90 12.08 -2.27 0.94
CA VAL A 90 12.30 -2.91 -0.38
C VAL A 90 13.20 -4.14 -0.23
N GLU A 91 14.22 -4.06 0.64
CA GLU A 91 15.06 -5.22 0.98
C GLU A 91 14.25 -6.38 1.55
N VAL A 92 13.36 -6.08 2.50
CA VAL A 92 12.51 -7.10 3.14
C VAL A 92 11.55 -7.74 2.14
N ILE A 93 10.92 -6.94 1.28
CA ILE A 93 10.08 -7.46 0.18
C ILE A 93 10.91 -8.38 -0.72
N SER A 94 12.07 -7.92 -1.19
CA SER A 94 12.97 -8.68 -2.07
C SER A 94 13.47 -9.97 -1.41
N LYS A 95 13.74 -9.94 -0.11
CA LYS A 95 14.12 -11.11 0.67
C LYS A 95 13.02 -12.19 0.65
N HIS A 96 11.77 -11.79 0.93
CA HIS A 96 10.64 -12.73 0.93
C HIS A 96 10.30 -13.23 -0.47
N LEU A 97 10.38 -12.39 -1.51
CA LEU A 97 10.26 -12.86 -2.89
C LEU A 97 11.25 -13.97 -3.21
N ARG A 98 12.52 -13.77 -2.85
CA ARG A 98 13.60 -14.74 -3.10
C ARG A 98 13.48 -16.02 -2.28
N GLN A 99 13.07 -15.93 -1.02
CA GLN A 99 13.11 -17.06 -0.08
C GLN A 99 11.84 -17.89 -0.08
N ASP A 100 10.69 -17.23 -0.31
CA ASP A 100 9.38 -17.80 -0.01
C ASP A 100 8.50 -17.95 -1.26
N THR A 101 8.96 -17.48 -2.44
CA THR A 101 8.16 -17.53 -3.68
C THR A 101 9.02 -17.83 -4.92
N ASP A 102 8.33 -18.07 -6.02
CA ASP A 102 8.90 -18.12 -7.38
C ASP A 102 8.71 -16.79 -8.14
N MET A 103 8.23 -15.74 -7.46
CA MET A 103 8.01 -14.43 -8.06
C MET A 103 9.29 -13.58 -8.11
N GLN A 104 9.35 -12.71 -9.13
CA GLN A 104 10.44 -11.74 -9.35
C GLN A 104 9.84 -10.34 -9.47
N MET A 105 10.56 -9.34 -8.95
CA MET A 105 10.24 -7.93 -9.17
C MET A 105 10.72 -7.53 -10.57
N ILE A 106 9.81 -7.04 -11.40
CA ILE A 106 10.10 -6.58 -12.77
C ILE A 106 9.99 -5.08 -12.94
N HIS A 107 9.30 -4.39 -12.03
CA HIS A 107 9.18 -2.93 -12.05
C HIS A 107 8.89 -2.40 -10.65
N LEU A 108 9.43 -1.22 -10.35
CA LEU A 108 9.16 -0.46 -9.15
C LEU A 108 8.96 1.00 -9.54
N ARG A 109 7.80 1.56 -9.21
CA ARG A 109 7.46 2.96 -9.44
C ARG A 109 7.30 3.68 -8.11
N ASP A 110 8.03 4.76 -7.95
CA ASP A 110 7.87 5.70 -6.84
C ASP A 110 6.67 6.63 -7.10
N ILE A 111 5.73 6.68 -6.15
CA ILE A 111 4.57 7.57 -6.15
C ILE A 111 4.50 8.37 -4.83
N THR A 112 5.62 8.52 -4.15
CA THR A 112 5.69 9.17 -2.83
C THR A 112 5.16 10.59 -2.84
N GLN A 113 5.53 11.38 -3.85
CA GLN A 113 5.06 12.77 -3.95
C GLN A 113 3.56 12.85 -4.28
N ASP A 114 3.05 11.97 -5.14
CA ASP A 114 1.61 11.87 -5.43
C ASP A 114 0.82 11.54 -4.15
N TYR A 115 1.40 10.70 -3.28
CA TYR A 115 0.78 10.32 -2.01
C TYR A 115 0.78 11.47 -1.00
N ALA A 116 1.87 12.26 -0.94
CA ALA A 116 1.93 13.46 -0.13
C ALA A 116 0.86 14.49 -0.55
N ASP A 117 0.68 14.70 -1.84
CA ASP A 117 -0.37 15.57 -2.38
C ASP A 117 -1.78 15.04 -2.07
N THR A 118 -1.97 13.72 -2.14
CA THR A 118 -3.22 13.07 -1.73
C THR A 118 -3.54 13.35 -0.26
N LEU A 119 -2.55 13.27 0.64
CA LEU A 119 -2.74 13.57 2.07
C LEU A 119 -3.08 15.04 2.31
N ALA A 120 -2.45 15.96 1.57
CA ALA A 120 -2.81 17.38 1.62
C ALA A 120 -4.28 17.59 1.26
N HIS A 121 -4.75 17.00 0.17
CA HIS A 121 -6.16 17.07 -0.22
C HIS A 121 -7.11 16.39 0.79
N TRP A 122 -6.70 15.28 1.41
CA TRP A 122 -7.50 14.67 2.46
C TRP A 122 -7.63 15.57 3.67
N ARG A 123 -6.56 16.25 4.06
CA ARG A 123 -6.55 17.21 5.16
C ARG A 123 -7.48 18.39 4.88
N GLU A 124 -7.41 19.00 3.71
CA GLU A 124 -8.30 20.09 3.30
C GLU A 124 -9.78 19.66 3.41
N ARG A 125 -10.13 18.53 2.79
CA ARG A 125 -11.49 17.98 2.84
C ARG A 125 -11.95 17.63 4.26
N PHE A 126 -11.06 17.15 5.10
CA PHE A 126 -11.37 16.86 6.50
C PHE A 126 -11.78 18.14 7.25
N PHE A 127 -11.04 19.24 7.05
CA PHE A 127 -11.37 20.52 7.67
C PHE A 127 -12.69 21.13 7.14
N GLU A 128 -12.95 20.99 5.86
CA GLU A 128 -14.23 21.41 5.29
C GLU A 128 -15.42 20.65 5.88
N GLN A 129 -15.21 19.39 6.27
CA GLN A 129 -16.25 18.51 6.82
C GLN A 129 -16.29 18.46 8.35
N LEU A 130 -15.54 19.29 9.06
CA LEU A 130 -15.55 19.31 10.54
C LEU A 130 -16.96 19.41 11.18
N PRO A 131 -17.90 20.19 10.66
CA PRO A 131 -19.27 20.19 11.21
C PRO A 131 -19.89 18.78 11.20
N ALA A 132 -19.81 18.06 10.09
CA ALA A 132 -20.32 16.70 9.97
C ALA A 132 -19.58 15.69 10.86
N VAL A 133 -18.27 15.86 11.05
CA VAL A 133 -17.48 15.05 12.00
C VAL A 133 -18.00 15.23 13.42
N ARG A 134 -18.28 16.47 13.85
CA ARG A 134 -18.82 16.77 15.17
C ARG A 134 -20.24 16.25 15.37
N GLU A 135 -21.07 16.29 14.34
CA GLU A 135 -22.42 15.71 14.36
C GLU A 135 -22.40 14.19 14.60
N GLN A 136 -21.34 13.50 14.19
CA GLN A 136 -21.12 12.08 14.48
C GLN A 136 -20.62 11.81 15.91
N GLY A 137 -20.42 12.84 16.73
CA GLY A 137 -20.03 12.73 18.12
C GLY A 137 -18.50 12.76 18.38
N PHE A 138 -17.69 13.02 17.35
CA PHE A 138 -16.25 13.18 17.54
C PHE A 138 -15.93 14.53 18.18
N ASP A 139 -15.04 14.50 19.18
CA ASP A 139 -14.66 15.67 19.95
C ASP A 139 -13.43 16.39 19.38
N ARG A 140 -13.08 17.51 20.00
CA ARG A 140 -11.92 18.30 19.63
C ARG A 140 -10.59 17.52 19.78
N SER A 141 -10.53 16.54 20.66
CA SER A 141 -9.33 15.71 20.85
C SER A 141 -9.11 14.85 19.61
N PHE A 142 -10.18 14.25 19.08
CA PHE A 142 -10.14 13.52 17.82
C PHE A 142 -9.73 14.41 16.64
N GLU A 143 -10.32 15.61 16.52
CA GLU A 143 -9.97 16.56 15.44
C GLU A 143 -8.46 16.85 15.43
N ARG A 144 -7.88 17.16 16.59
CA ARG A 144 -6.44 17.46 16.73
C ARG A 144 -5.57 16.23 16.46
N MET A 145 -5.99 15.06 16.88
CA MET A 145 -5.28 13.81 16.62
C MET A 145 -5.26 13.50 15.13
N TRP A 146 -6.39 13.70 14.45
CA TRP A 146 -6.51 13.46 13.02
C TRP A 146 -5.74 14.48 12.18
N GLU A 147 -5.77 15.74 12.57
CA GLU A 147 -4.93 16.80 11.99
C GLU A 147 -3.45 16.46 12.11
N PHE A 148 -3.00 16.05 13.29
CA PHE A 148 -1.61 15.67 13.53
C PHE A 148 -1.20 14.46 12.69
N TYR A 149 -2.11 13.47 12.55
CA TYR A 149 -1.90 12.31 11.70
C TYR A 149 -1.69 12.72 10.22
N LEU A 150 -2.62 13.47 9.65
CA LEU A 150 -2.57 13.87 8.23
C LEU A 150 -1.35 14.75 7.94
N LEU A 151 -1.10 15.77 8.76
CA LEU A 151 0.07 16.64 8.60
C LEU A 151 1.40 15.90 8.81
N GLY A 152 1.46 15.04 9.82
CA GLY A 152 2.64 14.23 10.11
C GLY A 152 2.99 13.31 8.94
N CYS A 153 2.00 12.59 8.41
CA CYS A 153 2.20 11.71 7.25
C CYS A 153 2.58 12.52 5.99
N GLU A 154 1.90 13.62 5.69
CA GLU A 154 2.26 14.51 4.57
C GLU A 154 3.72 14.96 4.67
N SER A 155 4.15 15.41 5.87
CA SER A 155 5.52 15.87 6.10
C SER A 155 6.55 14.77 5.89
N VAL A 156 6.26 13.56 6.41
CA VAL A 156 7.15 12.40 6.28
C VAL A 156 7.36 12.02 4.82
N PHE A 157 6.30 11.97 4.01
CA PHE A 157 6.44 11.66 2.59
C PHE A 157 7.11 12.76 1.77
N ARG A 158 7.04 14.03 2.20
CA ARG A 158 7.73 15.12 1.50
C ARG A 158 9.23 15.19 1.80
N HIS A 159 9.67 14.74 2.97
CA HIS A 159 10.99 15.11 3.49
C HIS A 159 11.79 13.98 4.13
N ASP A 160 11.17 12.84 4.41
CA ASP A 160 11.78 11.77 5.20
C ASP A 160 12.00 10.46 4.41
N ASP A 161 12.26 9.38 5.16
CA ASP A 161 12.66 8.07 4.65
C ASP A 161 11.50 7.09 4.47
N GLN A 162 10.27 7.58 4.37
CA GLN A 162 9.11 6.78 4.00
C GLN A 162 8.74 7.05 2.56
N MET A 163 8.49 5.99 1.82
CA MET A 163 8.18 6.02 0.40
C MET A 163 6.93 5.21 0.12
N VAL A 164 6.25 5.52 -0.97
CA VAL A 164 5.15 4.71 -1.47
C VAL A 164 5.52 4.18 -2.84
N PHE A 165 5.56 2.86 -2.96
CA PHE A 165 5.90 2.19 -4.20
C PHE A 165 4.75 1.38 -4.78
N GLN A 166 4.64 1.38 -6.09
CA GLN A 166 3.91 0.37 -6.86
C GLN A 166 4.92 -0.61 -7.46
N ILE A 167 4.83 -1.86 -7.02
CA ILE A 167 5.81 -2.91 -7.32
C ILE A 167 5.11 -3.98 -8.17
N GLN A 168 5.63 -4.25 -9.36
CA GLN A 168 5.12 -5.29 -10.24
C GLN A 168 5.95 -6.56 -10.09
N LEU A 169 5.25 -7.66 -9.90
CA LEU A 169 5.81 -8.99 -9.65
C LEU A 169 5.26 -9.99 -10.66
N THR A 170 6.08 -10.95 -11.08
CA THR A 170 5.68 -12.04 -11.98
C THR A 170 6.47 -13.31 -11.68
N LYS A 171 5.96 -14.46 -12.13
CA LYS A 171 6.67 -15.75 -12.08
C LYS A 171 7.43 -16.06 -13.38
N THR A 172 7.08 -15.39 -14.47
CA THR A 172 7.70 -15.61 -15.78
C THR A 172 8.67 -14.50 -16.15
N ARG A 173 9.75 -14.85 -16.86
CA ARG A 173 10.70 -13.87 -17.42
C ARG A 173 10.19 -13.23 -18.72
N GLU A 174 9.13 -13.74 -19.29
CA GLU A 174 8.55 -13.24 -20.55
C GLU A 174 7.61 -12.05 -20.33
N ALA A 175 7.20 -11.79 -19.07
CA ALA A 175 6.35 -10.67 -18.75
C ALA A 175 7.11 -9.35 -18.91
N THR A 176 6.50 -8.42 -19.62
CA THR A 176 6.97 -7.03 -19.70
C THR A 176 6.27 -6.19 -18.63
N PRO A 177 6.99 -5.22 -18.00
CA PRO A 177 6.36 -4.29 -17.09
C PRO A 177 5.25 -3.49 -17.79
N GLU A 178 4.10 -3.40 -17.14
CA GLU A 178 3.03 -2.50 -17.58
C GLU A 178 3.30 -1.11 -16.99
N THR A 179 3.54 -0.12 -17.84
CA THR A 179 3.77 1.26 -17.44
C THR A 179 2.52 2.11 -17.61
N ARG A 180 2.52 3.31 -17.06
CA ARG A 180 1.44 4.29 -17.24
C ARG A 180 1.77 5.35 -18.30
N ASP A 181 2.76 5.10 -19.12
CA ASP A 181 3.25 6.10 -20.09
C ASP A 181 2.14 6.59 -21.01
N TYR A 182 1.21 5.71 -21.40
CA TYR A 182 0.02 6.09 -22.18
C TYR A 182 -0.87 7.15 -21.51
N MET A 183 -0.94 7.16 -20.16
CA MET A 183 -1.69 8.19 -19.42
C MET A 183 -0.97 9.52 -19.45
N LEU A 184 0.34 9.50 -19.24
CA LEU A 184 1.18 10.71 -19.30
C LEU A 184 1.20 11.29 -20.71
N ASP A 185 1.25 10.45 -21.72
CA ASP A 185 1.17 10.88 -23.13
C ASP A 185 -0.19 11.49 -23.45
N TRP A 186 -1.27 10.91 -22.93
CA TRP A 186 -2.61 11.45 -23.08
C TRP A 186 -2.75 12.82 -22.40
N GLU A 187 -2.26 12.96 -21.16
CA GLU A 187 -2.27 14.22 -20.41
C GLU A 187 -1.47 15.31 -21.16
N ARG A 188 -0.27 14.98 -21.63
CA ARG A 188 0.56 15.91 -22.43
C ARG A 188 -0.11 16.34 -23.74
N ALA A 189 -0.87 15.44 -24.35
CA ALA A 189 -1.56 15.73 -25.61
C ALA A 189 -2.85 16.55 -25.41
N ASN A 190 -3.40 16.64 -24.19
CA ASN A 190 -4.66 17.30 -23.87
C ASN A 190 -4.51 18.47 -22.86
N ALA A 191 -3.30 18.82 -22.47
CA ALA A 191 -2.96 20.00 -21.67
C ALA A 191 -2.68 21.20 -22.59
#